data_862617eedf7511905e7bca1648a9dbc1
#
_entry.id   862617eedf7511905e7bca1648a9dbc1
#
_cell.length_a   1.000
_cell.length_b   1.000
_cell.length_c   1.000
_cell.angle_alpha   90.00
_cell.angle_beta   90.00
_cell.angle_gamma   90.00
#
_symmetry.space_group_name_H-M   'P 1'
#
loop_
_entity.id
_entity.type
_entity.pdbx_description
1 polymer ?
#
loop_
_entity_poly.entity_id
_entity_poly.type
_entity_poly.pdbx_seq_one_letter_code
_entity_poly.pdbx_strand_id
1 'polypeptide(L)'
;MDKQNRKAIIAGNWKMNKTATEAAELIDALIPAVKDAGCEVVICVPFTDLVTAVAKTKGTNIHVGAENVHFEKSGAFTGEISADMLTDLGVEYVVVGHSE
;
A
#
# COMPACT_ATOMS: atom_id res chain seq x y z
N MET A 1 -3.56 -15.52 -21.79
CA MET A 1 -2.98 -14.16 -21.70
C MET A 1 -1.52 -14.21 -22.15
N ASP A 2 -1.16 -13.24 -22.93
CA ASP A 2 0.20 -13.09 -23.42
C ASP A 2 1.11 -12.58 -22.28
N LYS A 3 2.16 -13.32 -21.97
CA LYS A 3 3.12 -12.93 -20.92
C LYS A 3 3.83 -11.62 -21.23
N GLN A 4 4.00 -11.28 -22.50
CA GLN A 4 4.69 -10.05 -22.88
C GLN A 4 3.92 -8.79 -22.49
N ASN A 5 2.62 -8.90 -22.28
CA ASN A 5 1.78 -7.79 -21.91
C ASN A 5 1.60 -7.64 -20.38
N ARG A 6 2.24 -8.52 -19.62
CA ARG A 6 2.17 -8.46 -18.17
C ARG A 6 3.34 -7.67 -17.62
N LYS A 7 3.05 -6.77 -16.69
CA LYS A 7 4.08 -6.14 -15.89
C LYS A 7 4.31 -6.97 -14.63
N ALA A 8 5.57 -7.13 -14.26
CA ALA A 8 5.90 -7.74 -12.98
C ALA A 8 5.44 -6.81 -11.85
N ILE A 9 4.99 -7.42 -10.76
CA ILE A 9 4.60 -6.70 -9.55
C ILE A 9 5.54 -7.11 -8.44
N ILE A 10 6.17 -6.12 -7.80
CA ILE A 10 7.03 -6.34 -6.65
C ILE A 10 6.35 -5.72 -5.45
N ALA A 11 6.04 -6.52 -4.45
CA ALA A 11 5.32 -6.06 -3.26
C ALA A 11 6.22 -6.14 -2.03
N GLY A 12 6.23 -5.07 -1.25
CA GLY A 12 6.93 -5.03 0.02
C GLY A 12 5.95 -4.90 1.16
N ASN A 13 6.10 -5.73 2.18
CA ASN A 13 5.28 -5.68 3.39
C ASN A 13 6.09 -5.01 4.50
N TRP A 14 5.65 -3.81 4.92
CA TRP A 14 6.36 -3.05 5.95
C TRP A 14 6.12 -3.59 7.35
N LYS A 15 5.07 -4.37 7.53
CA LYS A 15 4.70 -4.93 8.84
C LYS A 15 4.47 -3.78 9.84
N MET A 16 4.93 -3.92 11.08
CA MET A 16 4.75 -2.89 12.11
C MET A 16 5.99 -1.99 12.17
N ASN A 17 6.26 -1.29 11.06
CA ASN A 17 7.42 -0.41 10.95
C ASN A 17 7.02 0.91 10.30
N LYS A 18 7.73 1.95 10.64
CA LYS A 18 7.62 3.30 10.08
C LYS A 18 6.46 4.11 10.62
N THR A 19 6.80 5.20 11.23
CA THR A 19 5.85 6.28 11.53
C THR A 19 5.50 6.98 10.22
N ALA A 20 4.48 7.84 10.23
CA ALA A 20 4.11 8.60 9.04
C ALA A 20 5.26 9.46 8.54
N THR A 21 6.04 10.06 9.44
CA THR A 21 7.20 10.87 9.06
C THR A 21 8.27 10.01 8.40
N GLU A 22 8.58 8.86 8.99
CA GLU A 22 9.56 7.93 8.42
C GLU A 22 9.09 7.37 7.08
N ALA A 23 7.79 7.10 6.95
CA ALA A 23 7.19 6.65 5.71
C ALA A 23 7.39 7.69 4.61
N ALA A 24 7.14 8.96 4.91
CA ALA A 24 7.31 10.04 3.95
C ALA A 24 8.74 10.09 3.43
N GLU A 25 9.72 10.00 4.31
CA GLU A 25 11.14 10.02 3.95
C GLU A 25 11.53 8.83 3.08
N LEU A 26 11.07 7.64 3.46
CA LEU A 26 11.39 6.43 2.70
C LEU A 26 10.76 6.47 1.30
N ILE A 27 9.52 6.92 1.20
CA ILE A 27 8.84 7.01 -0.10
C ILE A 27 9.53 8.03 -1.00
N ASP A 28 9.95 9.18 -0.46
CA ASP A 28 10.69 10.18 -1.22
C ASP A 28 11.98 9.62 -1.80
N ALA A 29 12.66 8.73 -1.07
CA ALA A 29 13.85 8.07 -1.57
C ALA A 29 13.52 6.96 -2.57
N LEU A 30 12.39 6.27 -2.38
CA LEU A 30 12.00 5.13 -3.19
C LEU A 30 11.54 5.54 -4.60
N ILE A 31 10.80 6.64 -4.71
CA ILE A 31 10.22 7.07 -5.99
C ILE A 31 11.27 7.16 -7.11
N PRO A 32 12.37 7.89 -6.95
CA PRO A 32 13.38 7.95 -8.01
C PRO A 32 14.11 6.61 -8.21
N ALA A 33 14.25 5.82 -7.14
CA ALA A 33 14.97 4.55 -7.22
C ALA A 33 14.24 3.51 -8.08
N VAL A 34 12.89 3.55 -8.13
CA VAL A 34 12.10 2.57 -8.88
C VAL A 34 11.43 3.15 -10.12
N LYS A 35 11.65 4.41 -10.41
CA LYS A 35 10.97 5.13 -11.48
C LYS A 35 11.07 4.42 -12.83
N ASP A 36 12.23 3.90 -13.16
CA ASP A 36 12.50 3.28 -14.45
C ASP A 36 12.63 1.75 -14.34
N ALA A 37 12.07 1.15 -13.30
CA ALA A 37 12.27 -0.26 -13.02
C ALA A 37 11.54 -1.20 -14.00
N GLY A 38 10.60 -0.70 -14.79
CA GLY A 38 9.84 -1.52 -15.73
C GLY A 38 8.86 -2.47 -15.07
N CYS A 39 8.56 -2.26 -13.79
CA CYS A 39 7.58 -3.05 -13.04
C CYS A 39 6.73 -2.14 -12.17
N GLU A 40 5.61 -2.68 -11.69
CA GLU A 40 4.79 -2.00 -10.70
C GLU A 40 5.29 -2.38 -9.31
N VAL A 41 5.39 -1.39 -8.45
CA VAL A 41 5.83 -1.59 -7.06
C VAL A 41 4.64 -1.37 -6.14
N VAL A 42 4.42 -2.30 -5.22
CA VAL A 42 3.36 -2.17 -4.21
C VAL A 42 4.02 -2.10 -2.84
N ILE A 43 3.68 -1.08 -2.07
CA ILE A 43 4.13 -0.98 -0.68
C ILE A 43 2.91 -1.18 0.22
N CYS A 44 2.95 -2.20 1.06
CA CYS A 44 1.89 -2.48 2.02
C CYS A 44 2.33 -1.91 3.36
N VAL A 45 1.64 -0.88 3.82
CA VAL A 45 2.09 -0.04 4.92
C VAL A 45 1.10 -0.06 6.08
N PRO A 46 1.55 0.24 7.32
CA PRO A 46 0.66 0.38 8.45
C PRO A 46 -0.44 1.41 8.19
N PHE A 47 -1.57 1.25 8.87
CA PHE A 47 -2.73 2.11 8.70
C PHE A 47 -2.38 3.61 8.86
N THR A 48 -1.53 3.93 9.83
CA THR A 48 -1.14 5.32 10.10
C THR A 48 -0.33 5.95 8.97
N ASP A 49 0.19 5.16 8.04
CA ASP A 49 1.01 5.64 6.93
C ASP A 49 0.23 5.75 5.62
N LEU A 50 -1.02 5.26 5.59
CA LEU A 50 -1.78 5.14 4.34
C LEU A 50 -2.02 6.48 3.65
N VAL A 51 -2.49 7.48 4.37
CA VAL A 51 -2.81 8.79 3.78
C VAL A 51 -1.55 9.41 3.17
N THR A 52 -0.45 9.39 3.90
CA THR A 52 0.83 9.91 3.42
C THR A 52 1.30 9.14 2.19
N ALA A 53 1.26 7.81 2.25
CA ALA A 53 1.72 6.97 1.15
C ALA A 53 0.91 7.21 -0.13
N VAL A 54 -0.41 7.25 -0.02
CA VAL A 54 -1.27 7.48 -1.18
C VAL A 54 -1.00 8.85 -1.79
N ALA A 55 -0.88 9.89 -0.96
CA ALA A 55 -0.65 11.25 -1.45
C ALA A 55 0.69 11.37 -2.19
N LYS A 56 1.75 10.76 -1.65
CA LYS A 56 3.09 10.88 -2.21
C LYS A 56 3.32 10.05 -3.46
N THR A 57 2.56 8.98 -3.65
CA THR A 57 2.78 8.06 -4.78
C THR A 57 1.92 8.33 -5.99
N LYS A 58 1.05 9.33 -5.95
CA LYS A 58 0.21 9.69 -7.10
C LYS A 58 1.10 9.99 -8.32
N GLY A 59 0.74 9.41 -9.45
CA GLY A 59 1.46 9.62 -10.70
C GLY A 59 2.77 8.85 -10.81
N THR A 60 3.07 7.97 -9.84
CA THR A 60 4.27 7.13 -9.87
C THR A 60 3.89 5.68 -10.17
N ASN A 61 4.90 4.83 -10.32
CA ASN A 61 4.69 3.38 -10.46
C ASN A 61 4.62 2.66 -9.11
N ILE A 62 4.46 3.41 -8.02
CA ILE A 62 4.29 2.84 -6.69
C ILE A 62 2.81 2.88 -6.32
N HIS A 63 2.29 1.74 -5.93
CA HIS A 63 0.91 1.57 -5.48
C HIS A 63 0.90 1.24 -4.00
N VAL A 64 -0.16 1.63 -3.31
CA VAL A 64 -0.25 1.47 -1.87
C VAL A 64 -1.20 0.34 -1.52
N GLY A 65 -0.75 -0.53 -0.64
CA GLY A 65 -1.54 -1.59 -0.06
C GLY A 65 -1.70 -1.38 1.44
N ALA A 66 -2.82 -1.85 1.98
CA ALA A 66 -3.05 -1.90 3.41
C ALA A 66 -2.60 -3.26 3.95
N GLU A 67 -2.30 -3.29 5.24
CA GLU A 67 -1.86 -4.52 5.91
C GLU A 67 -3.00 -5.24 6.62
N ASN A 68 -4.18 -4.64 6.66
CA ASN A 68 -5.35 -5.20 7.31
C ASN A 68 -6.63 -4.68 6.67
N VAL A 69 -7.66 -5.50 6.69
CA VAL A 69 -9.01 -5.11 6.32
C VAL A 69 -10.00 -6.01 7.05
N HIS A 70 -11.09 -5.41 7.53
CA HIS A 70 -12.17 -6.16 8.15
C HIS A 70 -13.28 -6.40 7.11
N PHE A 71 -13.95 -7.54 7.19
CA PHE A 71 -14.94 -7.92 6.17
C PHE A 71 -16.28 -7.20 6.31
N GLU A 72 -16.59 -6.64 7.48
CA GLU A 72 -17.84 -5.90 7.67
C GLU A 72 -17.67 -4.45 7.20
N LYS A 73 -18.76 -3.85 6.70
CA LYS A 73 -18.72 -2.46 6.23
C LYS A 73 -18.65 -1.46 7.39
N SER A 74 -19.25 -1.80 8.51
CA SER A 74 -19.30 -0.94 9.68
C SER A 74 -19.69 -1.77 10.89
N GLY A 75 -19.63 -1.18 12.07
CA GLY A 75 -20.10 -1.82 13.27
C GLY A 75 -19.15 -1.69 14.45
N ALA A 76 -19.40 -2.49 15.47
CA ALA A 76 -18.66 -2.45 16.72
C ALA A 76 -17.36 -3.27 16.64
N PHE A 77 -16.53 -2.95 15.67
CA PHE A 77 -15.25 -3.63 15.41
C PHE A 77 -14.11 -2.65 15.70
N THR A 78 -14.00 -2.28 16.94
CA THR A 78 -13.05 -1.25 17.39
C THR A 78 -11.63 -1.55 16.94
N GLY A 79 -11.03 -0.58 16.26
CA GLY A 79 -9.66 -0.71 15.74
C GLY A 79 -9.57 -1.33 14.35
N GLU A 80 -10.66 -1.86 13.81
CA GLU A 80 -10.66 -2.47 12.47
C GLU A 80 -10.94 -1.44 11.38
N ILE A 81 -10.52 -1.75 10.18
CA ILE A 81 -10.62 -0.87 9.01
C ILE A 81 -11.44 -1.60 7.95
N SER A 82 -12.46 -0.94 7.44
CA SER A 82 -13.30 -1.52 6.38
C SER A 82 -12.68 -1.31 5.00
N ALA A 83 -13.11 -2.12 4.03
CA ALA A 83 -12.70 -1.97 2.64
C ALA A 83 -13.11 -0.59 2.09
N ASP A 84 -14.28 -0.09 2.46
CA ASP A 84 -14.74 1.23 2.00
C ASP A 84 -13.81 2.35 2.49
N MET A 85 -13.32 2.26 3.72
CA MET A 85 -12.34 3.23 4.24
C MET A 85 -11.07 3.24 3.42
N LEU A 86 -10.60 2.06 3.03
CA LEU A 86 -9.38 1.93 2.23
C LEU A 86 -9.59 2.44 0.80
N THR A 87 -10.70 2.09 0.18
CA THR A 87 -11.03 2.52 -1.17
C THR A 87 -11.16 4.05 -1.23
N ASP A 88 -11.77 4.65 -0.24
CA ASP A 88 -11.92 6.11 -0.17
C ASP A 88 -10.56 6.82 -0.12
N LEU A 89 -9.58 6.23 0.53
CA LEU A 89 -8.22 6.77 0.57
C LEU A 89 -7.45 6.60 -0.75
N GLY A 90 -7.89 5.68 -1.61
CA GLY A 90 -7.16 5.36 -2.83
C GLY A 90 -6.21 4.17 -2.69
N VAL A 91 -6.41 3.36 -1.66
CA VAL A 91 -5.63 2.13 -1.47
C VAL A 91 -6.08 1.09 -2.48
N GLU A 92 -5.14 0.44 -3.16
CA GLU A 92 -5.43 -0.47 -4.27
C GLU A 92 -5.24 -1.94 -3.92
N TYR A 93 -4.50 -2.24 -2.87
CA TYR A 93 -4.15 -3.62 -2.49
C TYR A 93 -4.34 -3.82 -0.99
N VAL A 94 -4.44 -5.06 -0.58
CA VAL A 94 -4.48 -5.40 0.84
C VAL A 94 -3.82 -6.75 1.05
N VAL A 95 -3.08 -6.87 2.14
CA VAL A 95 -2.50 -8.14 2.57
C VAL A 95 -3.54 -8.86 3.42
N VAL A 96 -3.86 -10.08 3.03
CA VAL A 96 -4.76 -10.95 3.80
C VAL A 96 -4.04 -12.26 4.09
N GLY A 97 -4.34 -12.84 5.25
CA GLY A 97 -3.76 -14.13 5.61
C GLY A 97 -2.26 -14.10 5.81
N HIS A 98 -1.71 -12.98 6.32
CA HIS A 98 -0.28 -12.91 6.63
C HIS A 98 0.09 -13.89 7.73
N SER A 99 1.36 -14.32 7.71
CA SER A 99 1.81 -15.37 8.61
C SER A 99 2.08 -14.90 10.05
N GLU A 100 2.23 -13.62 10.28
CA GLU A 100 2.41 -13.05 11.61
C GLU A 100 1.10 -13.02 12.38
#